data_a8372cf4fe93c4322d3cdaf4597f83dc
#
_entry.id   a8372cf4fe93c4322d3cdaf4597f83dc
#
_cell.length_a   1.000
_cell.length_b   1.000
_cell.length_c   1.000
_cell.angle_alpha   90.00
_cell.angle_beta   90.00
_cell.angle_gamma   90.00
#
_symmetry.space_group_name_H-M   'P 1'
#
loop_
_entity.id
_entity.type
_entity.pdbx_description
1 polymer ?
#
loop_
_entity_poly.entity_id
_entity_poly.type
_entity_poly.pdbx_seq_one_letter_code
_entity_poly.pdbx_strand_id
1 'polypeptide(L)'
;MRITQQSCQCLARTMSAMSDVIEIPAHLLPKDGRFGSGPSKVTDAQVNALVAAQPGLLGTSHRQAPVKNLVGDIRSMLAEFFTIPDGYEVILGNGGSTLFWDAATFSLVESRAQHCVFGEFGSKFAAATSRAPHLDGASVRRVEPGDVILPEAEDGIDVYAWPHNETSTGAIADVSRPAGIGTALTVVDGTSAAGGTRVDISHIDVYYFAPQKNFAADGGLYFAILSPAAISRIESIATSGRYIPEVLSLALALENSRANQTLNTPAVSTLVMMRAQLEWLLDQGGMEFAAARTADSSGRLYTWASDFRHIEAYITKPINRSPVVATLDLLSGVDAAEIRRHLRAQGVVDVDPYRKLGRNQIRVGVFPAVDPEDVSALIDCLEFLVERLVT
;
A
#
# COMPACT_ATOMS: atom_id res chain seq x y z
N MET A 1 3.78 47.86 20.79
CA MET A 1 3.38 46.74 19.93
C MET A 1 1.90 46.52 20.12
N ARG A 2 1.05 47.00 19.18
CA ARG A 2 -0.44 46.88 19.32
C ARG A 2 -0.85 45.53 18.79
N ILE A 3 -1.31 44.65 19.66
CA ILE A 3 -1.98 43.41 19.29
C ILE A 3 -3.30 43.79 18.61
N THR A 4 -3.47 43.46 17.36
CA THR A 4 -4.69 43.81 16.60
C THR A 4 -5.89 42.96 17.06
N GLN A 5 -7.10 43.53 17.03
CA GLN A 5 -8.35 42.87 17.41
C GLN A 5 -8.58 41.53 16.64
N GLN A 6 -8.02 41.41 15.42
CA GLN A 6 -8.02 40.19 14.62
C GLN A 6 -7.18 39.04 15.26
N SER A 7 -6.04 39.39 15.90
CA SER A 7 -5.20 38.40 16.60
C SER A 7 -5.89 37.83 17.85
N CYS A 8 -6.66 38.65 18.57
CA CYS A 8 -7.49 38.22 19.69
C CYS A 8 -8.66 37.34 19.26
N GLN A 9 -9.31 37.67 18.13
CA GLN A 9 -10.43 36.86 17.60
C GLN A 9 -9.94 35.50 17.05
N CYS A 10 -8.75 35.44 16.47
CA CYS A 10 -8.14 34.19 16.02
C CYS A 10 -7.77 33.31 17.20
N LEU A 11 -7.15 33.88 18.25
CA LEU A 11 -6.83 33.17 19.50
C LEU A 11 -8.10 32.71 20.24
N ALA A 12 -9.14 33.56 20.30
CA ALA A 12 -10.41 33.20 20.94
C ALA A 12 -11.14 32.08 20.15
N ARG A 13 -11.08 32.09 18.79
CA ARG A 13 -11.61 30.98 17.98
C ARG A 13 -10.82 29.69 18.15
N THR A 14 -9.49 29.78 18.26
CA THR A 14 -8.63 28.61 18.50
C THR A 14 -8.84 28.05 19.92
N MET A 15 -9.02 28.92 20.92
CA MET A 15 -9.32 28.49 22.28
C MET A 15 -10.76 27.96 22.45
N SER A 16 -11.74 28.50 21.73
CA SER A 16 -13.12 27.98 21.70
C SER A 16 -13.19 26.60 21.03
N ALA A 17 -12.40 26.37 19.97
CA ALA A 17 -12.32 25.05 19.34
C ALA A 17 -11.64 23.98 20.22
N MET A 18 -10.83 24.37 21.20
CA MET A 18 -10.23 23.45 22.19
C MET A 18 -11.16 23.10 23.35
N SER A 19 -12.24 23.89 23.58
CA SER A 19 -13.17 23.65 24.69
C SER A 19 -14.21 22.56 24.45
N ASP A 20 -14.31 22.04 23.22
CA ASP A 20 -15.34 21.07 22.81
C ASP A 20 -14.80 19.67 22.50
N VAL A 21 -13.56 19.33 22.91
CA VAL A 21 -13.03 17.96 22.69
C VAL A 21 -13.59 17.03 23.78
N ILE A 22 -14.32 16.00 23.35
CA ILE A 22 -14.74 14.92 24.25
C ILE A 22 -13.49 14.14 24.66
N GLU A 23 -13.18 14.13 25.95
CA GLU A 23 -12.04 13.39 26.50
C GLU A 23 -12.36 11.89 26.58
N ILE A 24 -11.57 11.08 25.89
CA ILE A 24 -11.66 9.63 25.93
C ILE A 24 -10.90 9.14 27.18
N PRO A 25 -11.47 8.27 28.00
CA PRO A 25 -10.76 7.70 29.14
C PRO A 25 -9.44 7.04 28.72
N ALA A 26 -8.35 7.32 29.45
CA ALA A 26 -7.01 6.86 29.08
C ALA A 26 -6.88 5.34 28.92
N HIS A 27 -7.71 4.56 29.62
CA HIS A 27 -7.70 3.10 29.56
C HIS A 27 -8.32 2.55 28.28
N LEU A 28 -9.07 3.35 27.51
CA LEU A 28 -9.62 2.99 26.20
C LEU A 28 -8.68 3.35 25.05
N LEU A 29 -7.69 4.23 25.28
CA LEU A 29 -6.79 4.68 24.22
C LEU A 29 -5.83 3.56 23.80
N PRO A 30 -5.54 3.42 22.49
CA PRO A 30 -4.52 2.51 21.99
C PRO A 30 -3.14 2.94 22.51
N LYS A 31 -2.23 1.98 22.70
CA LYS A 31 -0.84 2.26 23.05
C LYS A 31 -0.14 3.03 21.92
N ASP A 32 -0.50 2.75 20.69
CA ASP A 32 -0.05 3.46 19.50
C ASP A 32 -1.26 3.80 18.63
N GLY A 33 -1.59 5.07 18.54
CA GLY A 33 -2.78 5.56 17.83
C GLY A 33 -2.62 5.76 16.33
N ARG A 34 -1.58 5.24 15.67
CA ARG A 34 -1.30 5.44 14.24
C ARG A 34 -1.92 4.33 13.37
N PHE A 35 -3.01 4.62 12.68
CA PHE A 35 -3.77 3.68 11.85
C PHE A 35 -3.78 4.03 10.36
N GLY A 36 -2.72 4.70 9.88
CA GLY A 36 -2.63 5.17 8.51
C GLY A 36 -2.70 4.03 7.48
N SER A 37 -3.55 4.17 6.48
CA SER A 37 -3.65 3.25 5.35
C SER A 37 -2.58 3.49 4.26
N GLY A 38 -1.53 4.25 4.62
CA GLY A 38 -0.32 4.50 3.81
C GLY A 38 0.13 5.96 3.86
N PRO A 39 1.31 6.17 4.47
CA PRO A 39 2.21 5.16 5.02
C PRO A 39 1.66 4.48 6.28
N SER A 40 2.19 3.28 6.59
CA SER A 40 2.03 2.60 7.88
C SER A 40 2.91 3.26 8.95
N LYS A 41 2.61 3.00 10.22
CA LYS A 41 3.50 3.41 11.30
C LYS A 41 4.87 2.74 11.17
N VAL A 42 5.94 3.50 11.42
CA VAL A 42 7.29 2.96 11.63
C VAL A 42 7.42 2.53 13.08
N THR A 43 7.97 1.35 13.33
CA THR A 43 8.15 0.78 14.67
C THR A 43 9.44 1.24 15.34
N ASP A 44 9.51 1.17 16.66
CA ASP A 44 10.74 1.49 17.41
C ASP A 44 11.91 0.58 17.01
N ALA A 45 11.64 -0.68 16.66
CA ALA A 45 12.65 -1.62 16.18
C ALA A 45 13.31 -1.12 14.87
N GLN A 46 12.51 -0.58 13.95
CA GLN A 46 13.02 0.00 12.70
C GLN A 46 13.83 1.28 12.94
N VAL A 47 13.39 2.14 13.87
CA VAL A 47 14.14 3.34 14.28
C VAL A 47 15.48 2.95 14.92
N ASN A 48 15.49 1.97 15.81
CA ASN A 48 16.71 1.44 16.43
C ASN A 48 17.67 0.83 15.39
N ALA A 49 17.14 0.13 14.38
CA ALA A 49 17.94 -0.37 13.27
C ALA A 49 18.61 0.76 12.46
N LEU A 50 17.93 1.89 12.25
CA LEU A 50 18.53 3.09 11.62
C LEU A 50 19.67 3.66 12.47
N VAL A 51 19.48 3.77 13.78
CA VAL A 51 20.52 4.25 14.72
C VAL A 51 21.74 3.32 14.67
N ALA A 52 21.51 2.01 14.67
CA ALA A 52 22.60 1.02 14.59
C ALA A 52 23.33 1.05 13.23
N ALA A 53 22.63 1.36 12.15
CA ALA A 53 23.20 1.43 10.80
C ALA A 53 24.02 2.72 10.53
N GLN A 54 23.81 3.78 11.34
CA GLN A 54 24.39 5.10 11.11
C GLN A 54 25.93 5.10 10.97
N PRO A 55 26.72 4.40 11.80
CA PRO A 55 28.18 4.51 11.75
C PRO A 55 28.85 3.87 10.52
N GLY A 56 28.20 3.03 9.77
CA GLY A 56 28.84 2.26 8.72
C GLY A 56 28.08 2.11 7.41
N LEU A 57 26.83 2.58 7.37
CA LEU A 57 25.94 2.36 6.23
C LEU A 57 25.32 3.67 5.70
N LEU A 58 24.73 4.49 6.58
CA LEU A 58 24.09 5.73 6.14
C LEU A 58 25.15 6.73 5.63
N GLY A 59 24.90 7.34 4.47
CA GLY A 59 25.86 8.22 3.79
C GLY A 59 26.96 7.49 3.01
N THR A 60 26.97 6.15 3.01
CA THR A 60 27.89 5.34 2.20
C THR A 60 27.39 5.25 0.75
N SER A 61 28.31 5.23 -0.21
CA SER A 61 27.96 5.04 -1.62
C SER A 61 27.24 3.70 -1.84
N HIS A 62 26.12 3.77 -2.57
CA HIS A 62 25.32 2.58 -2.91
C HIS A 62 26.07 1.56 -3.81
N ARG A 63 27.24 1.94 -4.34
CA ARG A 63 28.12 1.06 -5.12
C ARG A 63 29.13 0.32 -4.23
N GLN A 64 29.18 0.61 -2.93
CA GLN A 64 30.05 -0.06 -1.97
C GLN A 64 29.34 -1.25 -1.31
N ALA A 65 30.17 -2.20 -0.82
CA ALA A 65 29.69 -3.45 -0.25
C ALA A 65 28.60 -3.30 0.83
N PRO A 66 28.67 -2.36 1.78
CA PRO A 66 27.62 -2.26 2.83
C PRO A 66 26.22 -2.07 2.26
N VAL A 67 26.05 -1.17 1.26
CA VAL A 67 24.73 -0.92 0.66
C VAL A 67 24.34 -2.04 -0.31
N LYS A 68 25.30 -2.59 -1.07
CA LYS A 68 25.06 -3.76 -1.92
C LYS A 68 24.58 -4.97 -1.11
N ASN A 69 25.22 -5.24 0.03
CA ASN A 69 24.83 -6.34 0.90
C ASN A 69 23.41 -6.12 1.43
N LEU A 70 23.09 -4.92 1.90
CA LEU A 70 21.72 -4.57 2.34
C LEU A 70 20.68 -4.84 1.24
N VAL A 71 20.94 -4.43 0.00
CA VAL A 71 20.04 -4.69 -1.14
C VAL A 71 19.95 -6.19 -1.42
N GLY A 72 21.08 -6.90 -1.40
CA GLY A 72 21.12 -8.36 -1.60
C GLY A 72 20.32 -9.11 -0.52
N ASP A 73 20.52 -8.75 0.75
CA ASP A 73 19.77 -9.31 1.88
C ASP A 73 18.26 -9.14 1.69
N ILE A 74 17.82 -7.92 1.39
CA ILE A 74 16.38 -7.63 1.17
C ILE A 74 15.82 -8.44 0.00
N ARG A 75 16.55 -8.55 -1.12
CA ARG A 75 16.12 -9.36 -2.26
C ARG A 75 15.98 -10.83 -1.90
N SER A 76 16.91 -11.37 -1.13
CA SER A 76 16.87 -12.76 -0.65
C SER A 76 15.71 -12.97 0.34
N MET A 77 15.52 -12.06 1.29
CA MET A 77 14.43 -12.12 2.25
C MET A 77 13.05 -12.00 1.58
N LEU A 78 12.91 -11.18 0.55
CA LEU A 78 11.67 -11.10 -0.23
C LEU A 78 11.42 -12.38 -1.01
N ALA A 79 12.47 -12.99 -1.57
CA ALA A 79 12.37 -14.27 -2.25
C ALA A 79 11.89 -15.38 -1.31
N GLU A 80 12.43 -15.43 -0.09
CA GLU A 80 11.99 -16.34 0.98
C GLU A 80 10.55 -16.05 1.40
N PHE A 81 10.24 -14.79 1.73
CA PHE A 81 8.94 -14.37 2.22
C PHE A 81 7.79 -14.69 1.26
N PHE A 82 8.01 -14.49 -0.03
CA PHE A 82 7.02 -14.79 -1.08
C PHE A 82 7.15 -16.20 -1.67
N THR A 83 8.13 -16.98 -1.21
CA THR A 83 8.39 -18.34 -1.75
C THR A 83 8.42 -18.31 -3.28
N ILE A 84 9.23 -17.40 -3.84
CA ILE A 84 9.20 -17.15 -5.29
C ILE A 84 9.70 -18.39 -6.06
N PRO A 85 9.05 -18.74 -7.19
CA PRO A 85 9.46 -19.88 -8.00
C PRO A 85 10.84 -19.69 -8.64
N ASP A 86 11.46 -20.79 -9.04
CA ASP A 86 12.73 -20.77 -9.78
C ASP A 86 12.62 -19.93 -11.06
N GLY A 87 13.65 -19.14 -11.32
CA GLY A 87 13.73 -18.25 -12.48
C GLY A 87 13.03 -16.91 -12.32
N TYR A 88 12.27 -16.70 -11.23
CA TYR A 88 11.76 -15.38 -10.90
C TYR A 88 12.85 -14.50 -10.27
N GLU A 89 12.76 -13.20 -10.48
CA GLU A 89 13.72 -12.25 -9.91
C GLU A 89 13.04 -11.12 -9.15
N VAL A 90 13.61 -10.75 -8.00
CA VAL A 90 13.22 -9.54 -7.26
C VAL A 90 14.05 -8.37 -7.77
N ILE A 91 13.39 -7.33 -8.24
CA ILE A 91 14.03 -6.05 -8.62
C ILE A 91 13.56 -4.92 -7.73
N LEU A 92 14.35 -3.85 -7.70
CA LEU A 92 13.98 -2.61 -7.03
C LEU A 92 14.44 -1.39 -7.86
N GLY A 93 13.76 -0.27 -7.62
CA GLY A 93 14.13 1.01 -8.24
C GLY A 93 13.72 2.20 -7.39
N ASN A 94 14.28 3.36 -7.74
CA ASN A 94 13.94 4.63 -7.14
C ASN A 94 12.51 5.04 -7.51
N GLY A 95 11.81 5.73 -6.59
CA GLY A 95 10.44 6.20 -6.80
C GLY A 95 9.45 5.48 -5.89
N GLY A 96 8.36 5.01 -6.42
CA GLY A 96 7.33 4.25 -5.72
C GLY A 96 6.41 3.60 -6.75
N SER A 97 5.30 3.00 -6.34
CA SER A 97 4.38 2.33 -7.26
C SER A 97 3.86 3.25 -8.37
N THR A 98 3.74 4.56 -8.11
CA THR A 98 3.34 5.51 -9.16
C THR A 98 4.37 5.60 -10.28
N LEU A 99 5.67 5.59 -9.96
CA LEU A 99 6.71 5.55 -10.99
C LEU A 99 6.74 4.18 -11.68
N PHE A 100 6.45 3.11 -10.93
CA PHE A 100 6.39 1.76 -11.52
C PHE A 100 5.29 1.65 -12.60
N TRP A 101 4.16 2.35 -12.49
CA TRP A 101 3.13 2.36 -13.55
C TRP A 101 3.70 2.87 -14.89
N ASP A 102 4.46 3.97 -14.84
CA ASP A 102 5.11 4.49 -16.04
C ASP A 102 6.20 3.52 -16.54
N ALA A 103 7.02 2.97 -15.64
CA ALA A 103 8.05 1.99 -16.00
C ALA A 103 7.43 0.73 -16.65
N ALA A 104 6.34 0.20 -16.10
CA ALA A 104 5.59 -0.92 -16.65
C ALA A 104 5.00 -0.59 -18.03
N THR A 105 4.43 0.61 -18.16
CA THR A 105 3.88 1.11 -19.45
C THR A 105 4.95 1.15 -20.55
N PHE A 106 6.17 1.58 -20.23
CA PHE A 106 7.26 1.65 -21.22
C PHE A 106 7.96 0.33 -21.45
N SER A 107 8.04 -0.56 -20.45
CA SER A 107 8.92 -1.73 -20.47
C SER A 107 8.20 -3.09 -20.48
N LEU A 108 6.89 -3.15 -20.26
CA LEU A 108 6.11 -4.39 -20.22
C LEU A 108 5.01 -4.46 -21.29
N VAL A 109 4.34 -3.33 -21.58
CA VAL A 109 3.26 -3.30 -22.57
C VAL A 109 3.87 -3.17 -23.96
N GLU A 110 3.58 -4.13 -24.84
CA GLU A 110 4.02 -4.08 -26.25
C GLU A 110 3.14 -3.16 -27.07
N SER A 111 1.83 -3.38 -27.03
CA SER A 111 0.87 -2.60 -27.81
C SER A 111 -0.34 -2.16 -26.97
N ARG A 112 -0.99 -3.08 -26.23
CA ARG A 112 -2.26 -2.76 -25.56
C ARG A 112 -2.44 -3.51 -24.25
N ALA A 113 -2.79 -2.80 -23.18
CA ALA A 113 -3.12 -3.40 -21.89
C ALA A 113 -4.62 -3.33 -21.59
N GLN A 114 -5.13 -4.34 -20.83
CA GLN A 114 -6.42 -4.30 -20.17
C GLN A 114 -6.21 -3.98 -18.69
N HIS A 115 -6.96 -3.02 -18.16
CA HIS A 115 -6.92 -2.64 -16.75
C HIS A 115 -8.28 -2.89 -16.09
N CYS A 116 -8.27 -3.53 -14.91
CA CYS A 116 -9.43 -3.58 -14.03
C CYS A 116 -9.41 -2.40 -13.04
N VAL A 117 -10.51 -1.67 -13.01
CA VAL A 117 -10.64 -0.44 -12.21
C VAL A 117 -11.85 -0.54 -11.31
N PHE A 118 -11.58 -0.61 -10.00
CA PHE A 118 -12.58 -0.62 -8.94
C PHE A 118 -12.22 0.34 -7.78
N GLY A 119 -11.38 1.34 -8.11
CA GLY A 119 -11.01 2.44 -7.26
C GLY A 119 -9.99 3.38 -7.91
N GLU A 120 -9.36 4.21 -7.10
CA GLU A 120 -8.48 5.28 -7.57
C GLU A 120 -7.16 4.77 -8.14
N PHE A 121 -6.53 3.75 -7.49
CA PHE A 121 -5.18 3.34 -7.87
C PHE A 121 -5.18 2.55 -9.18
N GLY A 122 -6.11 1.63 -9.37
CA GLY A 122 -6.33 0.99 -10.66
C GLY A 122 -6.64 2.00 -11.78
N SER A 123 -7.42 3.05 -11.48
CA SER A 123 -7.73 4.13 -12.44
C SER A 123 -6.49 4.91 -12.86
N LYS A 124 -5.56 5.18 -11.93
CA LYS A 124 -4.32 5.91 -12.23
C LYS A 124 -3.38 5.11 -13.12
N PHE A 125 -3.23 3.82 -12.87
CA PHE A 125 -2.41 2.97 -13.74
C PHE A 125 -3.01 2.87 -15.14
N ALA A 126 -4.32 2.64 -15.26
CA ALA A 126 -5.03 2.67 -16.54
C ALA A 126 -4.81 4.00 -17.30
N ALA A 127 -4.85 5.13 -16.59
CA ALA A 127 -4.60 6.44 -17.16
C ALA A 127 -3.14 6.65 -17.62
N ALA A 128 -2.16 6.11 -16.91
CA ALA A 128 -0.75 6.14 -17.34
C ALA A 128 -0.57 5.41 -18.66
N THR A 129 -1.09 4.19 -18.77
CA THR A 129 -1.01 3.38 -20.00
C THR A 129 -1.77 4.03 -21.17
N SER A 130 -2.99 4.53 -20.92
CA SER A 130 -3.81 5.16 -21.98
C SER A 130 -3.21 6.43 -22.57
N ARG A 131 -2.32 7.11 -21.84
CA ARG A 131 -1.67 8.35 -22.30
C ARG A 131 -0.32 8.10 -22.99
N ALA A 132 0.17 6.87 -22.97
CA ALA A 132 1.46 6.55 -23.55
C ALA A 132 1.40 6.65 -25.09
N PRO A 133 2.22 7.52 -25.74
CA PRO A 133 2.08 7.80 -27.17
C PRO A 133 2.54 6.66 -28.08
N HIS A 134 3.17 5.64 -27.53
CA HIS A 134 3.70 4.47 -28.24
C HIS A 134 2.82 3.23 -28.08
N LEU A 135 1.67 3.36 -27.41
CA LEU A 135 0.72 2.27 -27.18
C LEU A 135 -0.64 2.58 -27.80
N ASP A 136 -1.39 1.54 -28.09
CA ASP A 136 -2.81 1.64 -28.39
C ASP A 136 -3.57 2.00 -27.09
N GLY A 137 -4.74 2.61 -27.22
CA GLY A 137 -5.56 2.97 -26.07
C GLY A 137 -5.90 1.74 -25.20
N ALA A 138 -5.70 1.87 -23.89
CA ALA A 138 -5.96 0.78 -22.96
C ALA A 138 -7.42 0.33 -22.96
N SER A 139 -7.65 -0.98 -22.86
CA SER A 139 -8.96 -1.52 -22.51
C SER A 139 -9.18 -1.33 -21.01
N VAL A 140 -10.34 -0.81 -20.60
CA VAL A 140 -10.63 -0.54 -19.21
C VAL A 140 -11.94 -1.20 -18.81
N ARG A 141 -11.83 -2.23 -17.96
CA ARG A 141 -12.98 -2.84 -17.28
C ARG A 141 -13.20 -2.10 -15.96
N ARG A 142 -14.36 -1.49 -15.81
CA ARG A 142 -14.65 -0.62 -14.65
C ARG A 142 -15.94 -1.03 -13.96
N VAL A 143 -15.92 -0.99 -12.63
CA VAL A 143 -17.10 -1.04 -11.76
C VAL A 143 -17.08 0.13 -10.79
N GLU A 144 -18.21 0.39 -10.15
CA GLU A 144 -18.31 1.41 -9.12
C GLU A 144 -17.41 1.09 -7.91
N PRO A 145 -16.87 2.11 -7.24
CA PRO A 145 -16.10 1.91 -6.02
C PRO A 145 -16.95 1.16 -4.96
N GLY A 146 -16.38 0.07 -4.43
CA GLY A 146 -17.08 -0.83 -3.50
C GLY A 146 -17.37 -2.22 -4.08
N ASP A 147 -17.43 -2.34 -5.39
CA ASP A 147 -17.41 -3.62 -6.10
C ASP A 147 -16.00 -3.99 -6.56
N VAL A 148 -15.84 -5.22 -7.08
CA VAL A 148 -14.59 -5.74 -7.64
C VAL A 148 -14.86 -6.32 -9.03
N ILE A 149 -13.93 -6.10 -9.95
CA ILE A 149 -13.93 -6.70 -11.31
C ILE A 149 -12.57 -7.33 -11.58
N LEU A 150 -12.57 -8.48 -12.22
CA LEU A 150 -11.37 -9.21 -12.60
C LEU A 150 -11.10 -9.12 -14.11
N PRO A 151 -9.86 -9.37 -14.56
CA PRO A 151 -9.53 -9.42 -15.97
C PRO A 151 -10.31 -10.51 -16.73
N GLU A 152 -10.56 -10.26 -18.00
CA GLU A 152 -11.20 -11.21 -18.91
C GLU A 152 -10.49 -11.21 -20.25
N ALA A 153 -10.28 -12.38 -20.84
CA ALA A 153 -9.58 -12.50 -22.11
C ALA A 153 -10.22 -11.61 -23.19
N GLU A 154 -9.38 -10.83 -23.87
CA GLU A 154 -9.75 -9.90 -24.93
C GLU A 154 -8.68 -9.95 -26.02
N ASP A 155 -9.08 -9.98 -27.28
CA ASP A 155 -8.15 -10.02 -28.39
C ASP A 155 -7.27 -8.77 -28.47
N GLY A 156 -5.99 -8.96 -28.79
CA GLY A 156 -5.02 -7.88 -28.93
C GLY A 156 -4.49 -7.30 -27.61
N ILE A 157 -4.83 -7.90 -26.47
CA ILE A 157 -4.26 -7.53 -25.17
C ILE A 157 -3.00 -8.33 -24.92
N ASP A 158 -1.90 -7.64 -24.60
CA ASP A 158 -0.61 -8.24 -24.24
C ASP A 158 -0.25 -8.12 -22.76
N VAL A 159 -0.99 -7.28 -21.99
CA VAL A 159 -0.87 -7.12 -20.54
C VAL A 159 -2.24 -7.01 -19.90
N TYR A 160 -2.49 -7.78 -18.83
CA TYR A 160 -3.65 -7.68 -17.96
C TYR A 160 -3.21 -7.15 -16.59
N ALA A 161 -3.77 -6.00 -16.17
CA ALA A 161 -3.34 -5.31 -14.95
C ALA A 161 -4.52 -5.03 -14.00
N TRP A 162 -4.33 -5.33 -12.70
CA TRP A 162 -5.32 -5.03 -11.66
C TRP A 162 -4.66 -4.89 -10.28
N PRO A 163 -5.28 -4.14 -9.34
CA PRO A 163 -4.83 -4.12 -7.96
C PRO A 163 -5.28 -5.40 -7.22
N HIS A 164 -4.36 -6.01 -6.47
CA HIS A 164 -4.68 -7.06 -5.51
C HIS A 164 -5.53 -6.46 -4.39
N ASN A 165 -5.13 -5.30 -3.84
CA ASN A 165 -5.90 -4.53 -2.87
C ASN A 165 -6.01 -3.07 -3.30
N GLU A 166 -7.24 -2.58 -3.41
CA GLU A 166 -7.53 -1.18 -3.73
C GLU A 166 -7.66 -0.36 -2.44
N THR A 167 -6.60 0.34 -2.06
CA THR A 167 -6.51 1.08 -0.79
C THR A 167 -7.56 2.19 -0.66
N SER A 168 -8.04 2.74 -1.77
CA SER A 168 -9.01 3.83 -1.73
C SER A 168 -10.40 3.38 -1.27
N THR A 169 -10.74 2.12 -1.49
CA THR A 169 -12.05 1.55 -1.17
C THR A 169 -12.00 0.49 -0.07
N GLY A 170 -10.84 -0.12 0.19
CA GLY A 170 -10.73 -1.29 1.04
C GLY A 170 -11.23 -2.57 0.38
N ALA A 171 -11.20 -2.64 -0.95
CA ALA A 171 -11.57 -3.81 -1.71
C ALA A 171 -10.35 -4.67 -2.05
N ILE A 172 -10.49 -6.01 -1.91
CA ILE A 172 -9.50 -7.00 -2.34
C ILE A 172 -10.02 -7.79 -3.52
N ALA A 173 -9.15 -8.06 -4.49
CA ALA A 173 -9.42 -8.87 -5.66
C ALA A 173 -8.64 -10.19 -5.62
N ASP A 174 -9.17 -11.24 -6.21
CA ASP A 174 -8.44 -12.48 -6.42
C ASP A 174 -7.22 -12.26 -7.34
N VAL A 175 -6.16 -13.02 -7.07
CA VAL A 175 -4.92 -13.00 -7.84
C VAL A 175 -4.66 -14.38 -8.41
N SER A 176 -5.30 -14.61 -9.54
CA SER A 176 -5.11 -15.82 -10.33
C SER A 176 -4.91 -15.45 -11.79
N ARG A 177 -4.17 -16.30 -12.54
CA ARG A 177 -3.99 -16.08 -13.98
C ARG A 177 -5.33 -16.22 -14.70
N PRO A 178 -5.82 -15.20 -15.43
CA PRO A 178 -7.09 -15.30 -16.13
C PRO A 178 -7.06 -16.40 -17.22
N ALA A 179 -8.15 -17.13 -17.38
CA ALA A 179 -8.25 -18.14 -18.41
C ALA A 179 -8.27 -17.50 -19.81
N GLY A 180 -7.62 -18.15 -20.79
CA GLY A 180 -7.68 -17.74 -22.21
C GLY A 180 -6.76 -16.58 -22.61
N ILE A 181 -5.94 -16.03 -21.70
CA ILE A 181 -5.05 -14.90 -22.03
C ILE A 181 -3.77 -15.27 -22.79
N GLY A 182 -3.55 -16.57 -23.09
CA GLY A 182 -2.37 -17.02 -23.83
C GLY A 182 -1.05 -16.63 -23.18
N THR A 183 -0.17 -15.99 -23.95
CA THR A 183 1.15 -15.51 -23.51
C THR A 183 1.16 -14.07 -22.99
N ALA A 184 0.00 -13.42 -22.88
CA ALA A 184 -0.10 -12.09 -22.30
C ALA A 184 0.34 -12.10 -20.83
N LEU A 185 0.98 -11.02 -20.39
CA LEU A 185 1.47 -10.91 -19.01
C LEU A 185 0.37 -10.49 -18.04
N THR A 186 0.49 -10.98 -16.82
CA THR A 186 -0.29 -10.50 -15.66
C THR A 186 0.55 -9.55 -14.82
N VAL A 187 0.04 -8.33 -14.57
CA VAL A 187 0.70 -7.27 -13.81
C VAL A 187 -0.17 -6.87 -12.64
N VAL A 188 0.20 -7.28 -11.44
CA VAL A 188 -0.63 -7.11 -10.24
C VAL A 188 -0.03 -6.06 -9.31
N ASP A 189 -0.85 -5.06 -8.98
CA ASP A 189 -0.51 -4.06 -7.97
C ASP A 189 -0.68 -4.63 -6.56
N GLY A 190 0.42 -5.06 -5.96
CA GLY A 190 0.50 -5.52 -4.58
C GLY A 190 0.77 -4.40 -3.57
N THR A 191 0.75 -3.12 -3.94
CA THR A 191 1.25 -2.01 -3.12
C THR A 191 0.73 -2.04 -1.69
N SER A 192 -0.54 -2.31 -1.48
CA SER A 192 -1.12 -2.41 -0.13
C SER A 192 -1.46 -3.84 0.31
N ALA A 193 -1.26 -4.84 -0.55
CA ALA A 193 -1.48 -6.25 -0.21
C ALA A 193 -0.18 -6.99 0.15
N ALA A 194 0.92 -6.70 -0.59
CA ALA A 194 2.20 -7.36 -0.41
C ALA A 194 2.73 -7.23 1.02
N GLY A 195 2.99 -8.35 1.67
CA GLY A 195 3.46 -8.40 3.05
C GLY A 195 2.37 -8.40 4.12
N GLY A 196 1.08 -8.37 3.74
CA GLY A 196 -0.04 -8.45 4.67
C GLY A 196 -1.16 -9.37 4.23
N THR A 197 -1.02 -9.98 3.03
CA THR A 197 -2.06 -10.83 2.44
C THR A 197 -1.39 -11.99 1.73
N ARG A 198 -1.99 -13.18 1.79
CA ARG A 198 -1.49 -14.34 1.05
C ARG A 198 -1.57 -14.09 -0.45
N VAL A 199 -0.54 -14.52 -1.16
CA VAL A 199 -0.48 -14.50 -2.62
C VAL A 199 0.38 -15.66 -3.12
N ASP A 200 -0.07 -16.32 -4.17
CA ASP A 200 0.72 -17.31 -4.89
C ASP A 200 1.37 -16.61 -6.10
N ILE A 201 2.67 -16.36 -6.00
CA ILE A 201 3.46 -15.68 -7.03
C ILE A 201 3.54 -16.49 -8.33
N SER A 202 3.37 -17.81 -8.30
CA SER A 202 3.44 -18.66 -9.50
C SER A 202 2.34 -18.34 -10.54
N HIS A 203 1.28 -17.66 -10.14
CA HIS A 203 0.18 -17.26 -11.01
C HIS A 203 0.35 -15.86 -11.64
N ILE A 204 1.46 -15.16 -11.34
CA ILE A 204 1.65 -13.75 -11.68
C ILE A 204 2.96 -13.58 -12.45
N ASP A 205 2.95 -12.76 -13.51
CA ASP A 205 4.17 -12.42 -14.22
C ASP A 205 4.91 -11.24 -13.57
N VAL A 206 4.15 -10.26 -13.04
CA VAL A 206 4.71 -9.09 -12.34
C VAL A 206 3.87 -8.78 -11.11
N TYR A 207 4.48 -8.86 -9.92
CA TYR A 207 3.88 -8.42 -8.66
C TYR A 207 4.72 -7.29 -8.09
N TYR A 208 4.18 -6.06 -8.10
CA TYR A 208 4.95 -4.90 -7.65
C TYR A 208 4.32 -4.23 -6.43
N PHE A 209 5.16 -3.59 -5.62
CA PHE A 209 4.75 -2.92 -4.39
C PHE A 209 5.77 -1.87 -3.95
N ALA A 210 5.41 -1.14 -2.88
CA ALA A 210 6.27 -0.14 -2.26
C ALA A 210 6.35 -0.36 -0.75
N PRO A 211 7.46 0.01 -0.09
CA PRO A 211 7.78 -0.44 1.27
C PRO A 211 6.94 0.23 2.37
N GLN A 212 6.30 1.37 2.13
CA GLN A 212 5.62 2.18 3.15
C GLN A 212 4.27 1.62 3.62
N LYS A 213 3.84 0.45 3.17
CA LYS A 213 2.59 -0.20 3.57
C LYS A 213 2.87 -1.32 4.58
N ASN A 214 2.68 -2.58 4.22
CA ASN A 214 2.87 -3.71 5.13
C ASN A 214 4.31 -3.89 5.63
N PHE A 215 5.30 -3.41 4.88
CA PHE A 215 6.68 -3.42 5.34
C PHE A 215 7.05 -2.24 6.24
N ALA A 216 6.11 -1.34 6.52
CA ALA A 216 6.21 -0.28 7.52
C ALA A 216 7.46 0.61 7.41
N ALA A 217 8.12 0.63 6.26
CA ALA A 217 9.22 1.52 5.94
C ALA A 217 8.71 2.77 5.22
N ASP A 218 9.52 3.82 5.15
CA ASP A 218 9.17 4.99 4.37
C ASP A 218 9.18 4.71 2.86
N GLY A 219 8.59 5.63 2.08
CA GLY A 219 8.52 5.54 0.63
C GLY A 219 9.86 5.79 -0.08
N GLY A 220 9.80 6.05 -1.38
CA GLY A 220 10.95 6.40 -2.21
C GLY A 220 11.54 5.26 -3.03
N LEU A 221 10.99 4.05 -2.90
CA LEU A 221 11.37 2.86 -3.65
C LEU A 221 10.14 2.10 -4.14
N TYR A 222 10.30 1.36 -5.22
CA TYR A 222 9.43 0.25 -5.58
C TYR A 222 10.22 -1.06 -5.57
N PHE A 223 9.51 -2.15 -5.38
CA PHE A 223 9.97 -3.53 -5.56
C PHE A 223 9.04 -4.22 -6.54
N ALA A 224 9.58 -5.14 -7.34
CA ALA A 224 8.78 -5.99 -8.19
C ALA A 224 9.38 -7.40 -8.25
N ILE A 225 8.50 -8.40 -8.27
CA ILE A 225 8.82 -9.80 -8.52
C ILE A 225 8.44 -10.08 -9.96
N LEU A 226 9.39 -10.52 -10.76
CA LEU A 226 9.26 -10.72 -12.20
C LEU A 226 9.38 -12.19 -12.56
N SER A 227 8.43 -12.72 -13.32
CA SER A 227 8.53 -14.05 -13.93
C SER A 227 9.56 -14.10 -15.06
N PRO A 228 10.04 -15.28 -15.48
CA PRO A 228 10.86 -15.44 -16.68
C PRO A 228 10.22 -14.84 -17.94
N ALA A 229 8.88 -14.90 -18.06
CA ALA A 229 8.15 -14.32 -19.19
C ALA A 229 8.21 -12.79 -19.15
N ALA A 230 8.05 -12.18 -17.97
CA ALA A 230 8.18 -10.73 -17.79
C ALA A 230 9.62 -10.26 -18.08
N ILE A 231 10.63 -11.00 -17.63
CA ILE A 231 12.04 -10.70 -17.91
C ILE A 231 12.30 -10.72 -19.42
N SER A 232 11.89 -11.78 -20.12
CA SER A 232 12.03 -11.87 -21.58
C SER A 232 11.33 -10.72 -22.31
N ARG A 233 10.14 -10.29 -21.85
CA ARG A 233 9.40 -9.16 -22.40
C ARG A 233 10.19 -7.86 -22.20
N ILE A 234 10.74 -7.60 -21.02
CA ILE A 234 11.55 -6.43 -20.72
C ILE A 234 12.78 -6.37 -21.64
N GLU A 235 13.48 -7.47 -21.81
CA GLU A 235 14.68 -7.57 -22.67
C GLU A 235 14.32 -7.38 -24.16
N SER A 236 13.21 -7.94 -24.62
CA SER A 236 12.70 -7.77 -25.99
C SER A 236 12.37 -6.30 -26.27
N ILE A 237 11.61 -5.65 -25.40
CA ILE A 237 11.25 -4.24 -25.56
C ILE A 237 12.48 -3.34 -25.52
N ALA A 238 13.44 -3.60 -24.63
CA ALA A 238 14.68 -2.82 -24.54
C ALA A 238 15.51 -2.83 -25.82
N THR A 239 15.42 -3.91 -26.62
CA THR A 239 16.12 -4.05 -27.90
C THR A 239 15.28 -3.68 -29.12
N SER A 240 14.02 -3.33 -28.95
CA SER A 240 13.07 -3.04 -30.06
C SER A 240 13.28 -1.70 -30.75
N GLY A 241 14.14 -0.83 -30.23
CA GLY A 241 14.32 0.56 -30.69
C GLY A 241 13.30 1.54 -30.10
N ARG A 242 12.37 1.12 -29.23
CA ARG A 242 11.49 2.00 -28.47
C ARG A 242 12.32 2.93 -27.59
N TYR A 243 12.04 4.22 -27.62
CA TYR A 243 12.62 5.15 -26.67
C TYR A 243 12.03 4.90 -25.27
N ILE A 244 12.89 4.60 -24.30
CA ILE A 244 12.54 4.44 -22.89
C ILE A 244 13.45 5.37 -22.09
N PRO A 245 12.90 6.34 -21.33
CA PRO A 245 13.70 7.11 -20.38
C PRO A 245 14.43 6.18 -19.40
N GLU A 246 15.71 6.42 -19.12
CA GLU A 246 16.53 5.52 -18.28
C GLU A 246 15.87 5.20 -16.93
N VAL A 247 15.26 6.22 -16.28
CA VAL A 247 14.58 6.05 -14.99
C VAL A 247 13.33 5.16 -15.06
N LEU A 248 12.76 4.97 -16.25
CA LEU A 248 11.60 4.10 -16.51
C LEU A 248 11.99 2.75 -17.12
N SER A 249 13.28 2.52 -17.38
CA SER A 249 13.77 1.28 -17.97
C SER A 249 13.82 0.14 -16.94
N LEU A 250 12.89 -0.81 -17.04
CA LEU A 250 12.95 -2.01 -16.23
C LEU A 250 14.13 -2.92 -16.60
N ALA A 251 14.69 -2.81 -17.82
CA ALA A 251 15.93 -3.51 -18.18
C ALA A 251 17.12 -2.98 -17.35
N LEU A 252 17.25 -1.66 -17.20
CA LEU A 252 18.27 -1.07 -16.34
C LEU A 252 18.01 -1.37 -14.85
N ALA A 253 16.75 -1.39 -14.43
CA ALA A 253 16.40 -1.78 -13.06
C ALA A 253 16.79 -3.24 -12.78
N LEU A 254 16.55 -4.14 -13.72
CA LEU A 254 16.91 -5.55 -13.65
C LEU A 254 18.43 -5.75 -13.58
N GLU A 255 19.17 -5.10 -14.50
CA GLU A 255 20.65 -5.14 -14.52
C GLU A 255 21.25 -4.65 -13.18
N ASN A 256 20.80 -3.50 -12.71
CA ASN A 256 21.27 -2.95 -11.44
C ASN A 256 20.89 -3.85 -10.26
N SER A 257 19.67 -4.39 -10.23
CA SER A 257 19.23 -5.30 -9.16
C SER A 257 20.05 -6.59 -9.12
N ARG A 258 20.42 -7.17 -10.27
CA ARG A 258 21.33 -8.33 -10.37
C ARG A 258 22.70 -8.01 -9.77
N ALA A 259 23.15 -6.75 -9.85
CA ALA A 259 24.37 -6.26 -9.20
C ALA A 259 24.16 -5.79 -7.75
N ASN A 260 22.98 -6.00 -7.16
CA ASN A 260 22.53 -5.50 -5.85
C ASN A 260 22.68 -3.98 -5.73
N GLN A 261 22.22 -3.27 -6.75
CA GLN A 261 22.26 -1.82 -6.85
C GLN A 261 20.93 -1.26 -7.38
N THR A 262 20.84 0.04 -7.44
CA THR A 262 19.80 0.81 -8.14
C THR A 262 20.46 1.77 -9.14
N LEU A 263 19.72 2.28 -10.12
CA LEU A 263 20.20 3.23 -11.11
C LEU A 263 20.83 4.48 -10.45
N ASN A 264 20.12 5.04 -9.49
CA ASN A 264 20.57 6.17 -8.66
C ASN A 264 20.67 5.74 -7.19
N THR A 265 21.31 6.54 -6.34
CA THR A 265 21.35 6.27 -4.89
C THR A 265 19.94 6.01 -4.35
N PRO A 266 19.69 4.84 -3.74
CA PRO A 266 18.38 4.54 -3.15
C PRO A 266 18.16 5.28 -1.84
N ALA A 267 16.92 5.30 -1.36
CA ALA A 267 16.58 5.71 -0.01
C ALA A 267 17.12 4.65 0.99
N VAL A 268 18.40 4.77 1.38
CA VAL A 268 19.09 3.76 2.22
C VAL A 268 18.41 3.60 3.57
N SER A 269 17.90 4.68 4.17
CA SER A 269 17.12 4.63 5.41
C SER A 269 15.87 3.75 5.27
N THR A 270 15.15 3.89 4.18
CA THR A 270 13.98 3.03 3.85
C THR A 270 14.39 1.56 3.71
N LEU A 271 15.53 1.27 3.06
CA LEU A 271 16.05 -0.10 2.95
C LEU A 271 16.40 -0.70 4.32
N VAL A 272 17.01 0.07 5.22
CA VAL A 272 17.32 -0.37 6.58
C VAL A 272 16.04 -0.70 7.36
N MET A 273 15.05 0.19 7.31
CA MET A 273 13.76 -0.04 7.98
C MET A 273 13.02 -1.25 7.39
N MET A 274 13.04 -1.40 6.07
CA MET A 274 12.42 -2.54 5.39
C MET A 274 13.08 -3.85 5.77
N ARG A 275 14.41 -3.90 5.83
CA ARG A 275 15.15 -5.08 6.27
C ARG A 275 14.72 -5.49 7.69
N ALA A 276 14.70 -4.55 8.64
CA ALA A 276 14.30 -4.83 10.01
C ALA A 276 12.87 -5.38 10.11
N GLN A 277 11.95 -4.87 9.29
CA GLN A 277 10.58 -5.37 9.23
C GLN A 277 10.50 -6.77 8.62
N LEU A 278 11.26 -7.04 7.55
CA LEU A 278 11.33 -8.36 6.92
C LEU A 278 11.93 -9.40 7.86
N GLU A 279 13.01 -9.07 8.57
CA GLU A 279 13.60 -9.92 9.61
C GLU A 279 12.54 -10.31 10.65
N TRP A 280 11.83 -9.32 11.20
CA TRP A 280 10.76 -9.58 12.15
C TRP A 280 9.65 -10.46 11.58
N LEU A 281 9.18 -10.18 10.37
CA LEU A 281 8.12 -10.96 9.74
C LEU A 281 8.54 -12.42 9.51
N LEU A 282 9.76 -12.65 9.01
CA LEU A 282 10.30 -13.98 8.76
C LEU A 282 10.50 -14.77 10.07
N ASP A 283 11.03 -14.12 11.11
CA ASP A 283 11.21 -14.72 12.44
C ASP A 283 9.89 -15.15 13.09
N GLN A 284 8.78 -14.46 12.77
CA GLN A 284 7.45 -14.80 13.27
C GLN A 284 6.72 -15.88 12.44
N GLY A 285 7.23 -16.24 11.27
CA GLY A 285 6.62 -17.24 10.38
C GLY A 285 6.25 -16.73 9.00
N GLY A 286 6.81 -15.60 8.58
CA GLY A 286 6.72 -15.08 7.22
C GLY A 286 5.32 -14.65 6.81
N MET A 287 4.93 -14.97 5.58
CA MET A 287 3.65 -14.57 4.99
C MET A 287 2.45 -15.10 5.77
N GLU A 288 2.52 -16.31 6.32
CA GLU A 288 1.42 -16.91 7.07
C GLU A 288 1.13 -16.12 8.35
N PHE A 289 2.16 -15.74 9.08
CA PHE A 289 2.03 -14.89 10.26
C PHE A 289 1.47 -13.51 9.89
N ALA A 290 2.04 -12.86 8.87
CA ALA A 290 1.61 -11.53 8.45
C ALA A 290 0.13 -11.52 8.04
N ALA A 291 -0.29 -12.48 7.22
CA ALA A 291 -1.67 -12.60 6.77
C ALA A 291 -2.65 -12.95 7.90
N ALA A 292 -2.25 -13.82 8.84
CA ALA A 292 -3.08 -14.15 10.00
C ALA A 292 -3.27 -12.93 10.92
N ARG A 293 -2.20 -12.14 11.14
CA ARG A 293 -2.23 -10.95 11.98
C ARG A 293 -3.13 -9.85 11.41
N THR A 294 -3.03 -9.58 10.11
CA THR A 294 -3.89 -8.59 9.44
C THR A 294 -5.35 -9.05 9.37
N ALA A 295 -5.58 -10.36 9.14
CA ALA A 295 -6.91 -10.95 9.16
C ALA A 295 -7.57 -10.85 10.55
N ASP A 296 -6.82 -11.07 11.64
CA ASP A 296 -7.31 -10.86 13.01
C ASP A 296 -7.71 -9.39 13.20
N SER A 297 -6.81 -8.46 12.91
CA SER A 297 -7.06 -7.02 13.06
C SER A 297 -8.26 -6.53 12.25
N SER A 298 -8.34 -6.89 10.98
CA SER A 298 -9.48 -6.51 10.13
C SER A 298 -10.77 -7.22 10.52
N GLY A 299 -10.67 -8.47 10.96
CA GLY A 299 -11.79 -9.27 11.47
C GLY A 299 -12.46 -8.62 12.66
N ARG A 300 -11.68 -8.07 13.61
CA ARG A 300 -12.20 -7.31 14.77
C ARG A 300 -13.05 -6.12 14.30
N LEU A 301 -12.56 -5.33 13.35
CA LEU A 301 -13.29 -4.18 12.79
C LEU A 301 -14.56 -4.59 12.04
N TYR A 302 -14.50 -5.62 11.20
CA TYR A 302 -15.66 -6.05 10.42
C TYR A 302 -16.71 -6.74 11.28
N THR A 303 -16.33 -7.51 12.30
CA THR A 303 -17.25 -8.11 13.28
C THR A 303 -17.94 -6.99 14.06
N TRP A 304 -17.17 -6.04 14.60
CA TRP A 304 -17.75 -4.90 15.29
C TRP A 304 -18.73 -4.12 14.42
N ALA A 305 -18.36 -3.82 13.17
CA ALA A 305 -19.22 -3.08 12.25
C ALA A 305 -20.51 -3.84 11.88
N SER A 306 -20.55 -5.18 12.00
CA SER A 306 -21.77 -5.95 11.79
C SER A 306 -22.75 -5.88 12.97
N ASP A 307 -22.23 -5.62 14.18
CA ASP A 307 -23.01 -5.67 15.42
C ASP A 307 -23.37 -4.27 15.92
N PHE A 308 -22.64 -3.23 15.48
CA PHE A 308 -22.82 -1.86 15.95
C PHE A 308 -23.69 -1.04 14.99
N ARG A 309 -24.87 -0.65 15.42
CA ARG A 309 -25.97 -0.04 14.61
C ARG A 309 -25.63 1.25 13.86
N HIS A 310 -24.53 1.92 14.18
CA HIS A 310 -24.16 3.24 13.63
C HIS A 310 -23.05 3.17 12.58
N ILE A 311 -22.54 2.00 12.30
CA ILE A 311 -21.42 1.77 11.38
C ILE A 311 -21.72 0.56 10.52
N GLU A 312 -21.26 0.59 9.27
CA GLU A 312 -21.32 -0.56 8.36
C GLU A 312 -20.04 -0.68 7.54
N ALA A 313 -19.69 -1.89 7.14
CA ALA A 313 -18.58 -2.11 6.23
C ALA A 313 -18.95 -1.59 4.83
N TYR A 314 -18.14 -0.67 4.30
CA TYR A 314 -18.35 -0.12 2.95
C TYR A 314 -18.34 -1.21 1.88
N ILE A 315 -17.43 -2.18 1.98
CA ILE A 315 -17.43 -3.34 1.09
C ILE A 315 -18.47 -4.35 1.58
N THR A 316 -19.58 -4.43 0.85
CA THR A 316 -20.74 -5.25 1.25
C THR A 316 -20.48 -6.75 1.15
N LYS A 317 -19.76 -7.21 0.10
CA LYS A 317 -19.43 -8.63 -0.11
C LYS A 317 -18.24 -9.03 0.76
N PRO A 318 -18.41 -9.94 1.75
CA PRO A 318 -17.31 -10.29 2.67
C PRO A 318 -16.05 -10.80 1.98
N ILE A 319 -16.20 -11.54 0.87
CA ILE A 319 -15.06 -12.09 0.11
C ILE A 319 -14.17 -10.98 -0.52
N ASN A 320 -14.73 -9.79 -0.72
CA ASN A 320 -14.04 -8.65 -1.32
C ASN A 320 -13.54 -7.66 -0.26
N ARG A 321 -13.72 -7.93 1.04
CA ARG A 321 -13.22 -7.07 2.13
C ARG A 321 -11.72 -7.21 2.29
N SER A 322 -11.02 -6.10 2.27
CA SER A 322 -9.56 -6.06 2.47
C SER A 322 -9.17 -6.51 3.88
N PRO A 323 -8.20 -7.42 4.03
CA PRO A 323 -7.66 -7.77 5.33
C PRO A 323 -6.64 -6.75 5.86
N VAL A 324 -6.24 -5.77 5.06
CA VAL A 324 -5.17 -4.81 5.40
C VAL A 324 -5.65 -3.36 5.52
N VAL A 325 -6.82 -3.03 4.97
CA VAL A 325 -7.43 -1.69 5.04
C VAL A 325 -8.94 -1.84 5.18
N ALA A 326 -9.48 -1.58 6.34
CA ALA A 326 -10.92 -1.56 6.56
C ALA A 326 -11.50 -0.16 6.29
N THR A 327 -12.56 -0.09 5.48
CA THR A 327 -13.34 1.12 5.23
C THR A 327 -14.74 0.94 5.81
N LEU A 328 -15.13 1.88 6.67
CA LEU A 328 -16.36 1.79 7.46
C LEU A 328 -17.16 3.07 7.27
N ASP A 329 -18.39 2.96 6.78
CA ASP A 329 -19.32 4.07 6.66
C ASP A 329 -20.00 4.34 7.99
N LEU A 330 -20.03 5.60 8.40
CA LEU A 330 -20.81 6.03 9.56
C LEU A 330 -22.23 6.40 9.09
N LEU A 331 -23.22 5.79 9.75
CA LEU A 331 -24.62 5.95 9.40
C LEU A 331 -25.20 7.27 9.94
N SER A 332 -26.45 7.55 9.59
CA SER A 332 -27.12 8.81 9.95
C SER A 332 -27.04 9.12 11.44
N GLY A 333 -26.78 10.38 11.77
CA GLY A 333 -26.64 10.87 13.13
C GLY A 333 -25.20 10.89 13.67
N VAL A 334 -24.21 10.39 12.90
CA VAL A 334 -22.79 10.39 13.28
C VAL A 334 -21.97 11.05 12.18
N ASP A 335 -21.17 12.05 12.52
CA ASP A 335 -20.25 12.71 11.59
C ASP A 335 -18.82 12.16 11.75
N ALA A 336 -18.29 11.52 10.70
CA ALA A 336 -16.93 11.01 10.68
C ALA A 336 -15.88 12.10 10.87
N ALA A 337 -16.12 13.33 10.43
CA ALA A 337 -15.18 14.43 10.62
C ALA A 337 -15.09 14.82 12.09
N GLU A 338 -16.23 14.81 12.80
CA GLU A 338 -16.31 15.07 14.23
C GLU A 338 -15.57 13.97 15.02
N ILE A 339 -15.85 12.68 14.74
CA ILE A 339 -15.16 11.55 15.36
C ILE A 339 -13.64 11.70 15.20
N ARG A 340 -13.15 11.92 13.97
CA ARG A 340 -11.71 12.08 13.69
C ARG A 340 -11.09 13.27 14.42
N ARG A 341 -11.83 14.35 14.61
CA ARG A 341 -11.38 15.52 15.36
C ARG A 341 -11.07 15.14 16.82
N HIS A 342 -11.99 14.41 17.46
CA HIS A 342 -11.82 13.95 18.84
C HIS A 342 -10.70 12.93 18.99
N LEU A 343 -10.61 11.95 18.08
CA LEU A 343 -9.55 10.96 18.05
C LEU A 343 -8.17 11.62 17.90
N ARG A 344 -8.03 12.52 16.91
CA ARG A 344 -6.76 13.21 16.62
C ARG A 344 -6.27 14.07 17.79
N ALA A 345 -7.16 14.70 18.53
CA ALA A 345 -6.81 15.49 19.71
C ALA A 345 -6.17 14.66 20.83
N GLN A 346 -6.33 13.34 20.79
CA GLN A 346 -5.81 12.39 21.79
C GLN A 346 -4.81 11.38 21.19
N GLY A 347 -4.23 11.73 20.02
CA GLY A 347 -3.14 10.96 19.42
C GLY A 347 -3.59 9.76 18.59
N VAL A 348 -4.89 9.55 18.38
CA VAL A 348 -5.41 8.53 17.46
C VAL A 348 -5.61 9.17 16.08
N VAL A 349 -4.76 8.79 15.10
CA VAL A 349 -4.58 9.56 13.87
C VAL A 349 -4.68 8.68 12.62
N ASP A 350 -4.86 9.37 11.49
CA ASP A 350 -4.77 8.84 10.13
C ASP A 350 -5.84 7.79 9.78
N VAL A 351 -7.00 7.89 10.43
CA VAL A 351 -8.22 7.14 10.09
C VAL A 351 -9.09 7.88 9.04
N ASP A 352 -8.49 8.77 8.26
CA ASP A 352 -9.19 9.59 7.28
C ASP A 352 -9.70 8.76 6.09
N PRO A 353 -10.93 9.05 5.59
CA PRO A 353 -11.46 8.41 4.39
C PRO A 353 -10.65 8.79 3.16
N TYR A 354 -10.81 8.04 2.08
CA TYR A 354 -10.27 8.49 0.82
C TYR A 354 -11.09 9.69 0.29
N ARG A 355 -10.49 10.88 0.34
CA ARG A 355 -11.18 12.16 0.13
C ARG A 355 -12.03 12.25 -1.15
N LYS A 356 -11.61 11.57 -2.24
CA LYS A 356 -12.32 11.61 -3.52
C LYS A 356 -13.62 10.79 -3.52
N LEU A 357 -13.82 9.88 -2.57
CA LEU A 357 -15.07 9.14 -2.44
C LEU A 357 -16.19 10.01 -1.87
N GLY A 358 -15.85 11.07 -1.10
CA GLY A 358 -16.83 12.02 -0.55
C GLY A 358 -17.82 11.40 0.44
N ARG A 359 -17.46 10.30 1.11
CA ARG A 359 -18.33 9.55 2.01
C ARG A 359 -18.10 9.95 3.47
N ASN A 360 -19.14 9.81 4.28
CA ASN A 360 -19.06 9.89 5.74
C ASN A 360 -18.46 8.61 6.30
N GLN A 361 -17.12 8.52 6.33
CA GLN A 361 -16.39 7.26 6.43
C GLN A 361 -15.13 7.43 7.27
N ILE A 362 -14.72 6.34 7.92
CA ILE A 362 -13.36 6.14 8.43
C ILE A 362 -12.68 5.02 7.64
N ARG A 363 -11.37 5.10 7.54
CA ARG A 363 -10.55 4.09 6.86
C ARG A 363 -9.34 3.77 7.73
N VAL A 364 -9.24 2.52 8.14
CA VAL A 364 -8.26 2.04 9.10
C VAL A 364 -7.25 1.13 8.40
N GLY A 365 -5.98 1.50 8.42
CA GLY A 365 -4.89 0.63 8.01
C GLY A 365 -4.54 -0.33 9.15
N VAL A 366 -4.59 -1.63 8.86
CA VAL A 366 -4.28 -2.69 9.83
C VAL A 366 -3.10 -3.54 9.35
N PHE A 367 -2.08 -2.86 8.84
CA PHE A 367 -0.83 -3.47 8.39
C PHE A 367 -0.13 -4.23 9.53
N PRO A 368 0.78 -5.19 9.25
CA PRO A 368 1.40 -6.02 10.28
C PRO A 368 2.07 -5.27 11.44
N ALA A 369 2.54 -4.04 11.20
CA ALA A 369 3.11 -3.19 12.25
C ALA A 369 2.08 -2.68 13.27
N VAL A 370 0.78 -2.68 12.94
CA VAL A 370 -0.31 -2.30 13.85
C VAL A 370 -0.61 -3.48 14.77
N ASP A 371 -0.66 -3.23 16.07
CA ASP A 371 -1.00 -4.28 17.03
C ASP A 371 -2.52 -4.55 17.00
N PRO A 372 -2.98 -5.82 16.95
CA PRO A 372 -4.40 -6.15 17.03
C PRO A 372 -5.09 -5.60 18.29
N GLU A 373 -4.37 -5.47 19.40
CA GLU A 373 -4.92 -4.88 20.63
C GLU A 373 -5.10 -3.35 20.50
N ASP A 374 -4.25 -2.66 19.74
CA ASP A 374 -4.48 -1.24 19.39
C ASP A 374 -5.73 -1.07 18.53
N VAL A 375 -6.04 -2.05 17.66
CA VAL A 375 -7.29 -2.05 16.86
C VAL A 375 -8.51 -2.23 17.75
N SER A 376 -8.46 -3.10 18.77
CA SER A 376 -9.55 -3.23 19.74
C SER A 376 -9.74 -1.92 20.53
N ALA A 377 -8.66 -1.31 21.00
CA ALA A 377 -8.72 -0.02 21.68
C ALA A 377 -9.26 1.11 20.78
N LEU A 378 -8.96 1.10 19.47
CA LEU A 378 -9.60 2.01 18.51
C LEU A 378 -11.10 1.79 18.45
N ILE A 379 -11.58 0.54 18.45
CA ILE A 379 -13.00 0.21 18.47
C ILE A 379 -13.65 0.79 19.74
N ASP A 380 -13.04 0.57 20.92
CA ASP A 380 -13.54 1.12 22.19
C ASP A 380 -13.63 2.66 22.15
N CYS A 381 -12.64 3.33 21.57
CA CYS A 381 -12.66 4.78 21.36
C CYS A 381 -13.81 5.21 20.43
N LEU A 382 -14.05 4.48 19.36
CA LEU A 382 -15.12 4.78 18.39
C LEU A 382 -16.49 4.60 19.02
N GLU A 383 -16.74 3.52 19.74
CA GLU A 383 -18.00 3.30 20.49
C GLU A 383 -18.23 4.43 21.49
N PHE A 384 -17.23 4.75 22.31
CA PHE A 384 -17.30 5.81 23.32
C PHE A 384 -17.68 7.16 22.71
N LEU A 385 -17.12 7.50 21.56
CA LEU A 385 -17.41 8.76 20.87
C LEU A 385 -18.78 8.76 20.19
N VAL A 386 -19.13 7.68 19.48
CA VAL A 386 -20.42 7.56 18.78
C VAL A 386 -21.58 7.66 19.76
N GLU A 387 -21.55 6.96 20.90
CA GLU A 387 -22.58 7.02 21.91
C GLU A 387 -22.83 8.43 22.48
N ARG A 388 -21.83 9.32 22.41
CA ARG A 388 -21.90 10.71 22.91
C ARG A 388 -22.24 11.74 21.84
N LEU A 389 -21.99 11.39 20.57
CA LEU A 389 -22.20 12.28 19.44
C LEU A 389 -23.50 11.99 18.68
N VAL A 390 -24.08 10.80 18.88
CA VAL A 390 -25.41 10.49 18.35
C VAL A 390 -26.45 11.37 19.06
N THR A 391 -27.09 12.24 18.32
CA THR A 391 -28.17 13.12 18.76
C THR A 391 -29.54 12.56 18.40
#